data_9f6c660da449ee0e8b28317ed6b97886
#
_entry.id   9f6c660da449ee0e8b28317ed6b97886
#
_cell.length_a   1.000
_cell.length_b   1.000
_cell.length_c   1.000
_cell.angle_alpha   90.00
_cell.angle_beta   90.00
_cell.angle_gamma   90.00
#
_symmetry.space_group_name_H-M   'P 1'
#
loop_
_entity.id
_entity.type
_entity.pdbx_description
1 polymer ?
#
loop_
_entity_poly.entity_id
_entity_poly.type
_entity_poly.pdbx_seq_one_letter_code
_entity_poly.pdbx_strand_id
1 'polypeptide(L)'
;YMLEMDKDIREFFGGISGGSAYKFGLFFHKKTKRWTCGSPSKPIQLTESEAIQKAEEIRNDLVKGAEIISSFGPLNSESDYEKLYQQLKDIPGINTVWKMKYYQMLFPTLFAPFYGQDHQINILRFLNQNPSDIPFIRMGQIALYVKKCKIPGVVFGHIYGQNIGYNNTSNDSDTNVLSDRKHKTRYWMYTVFDDKSWNECQQKGFMVLGMDDIGDYSQYASKESLRQELIEVYDNSTSRKNQALMAWNFANTVSINDIIFAKRSNTLV
;
A
#
# COMPACT_ATOMS: atom_id res chain seq x y z
N TYR A 1 -11.53 -4.11 -12.69
CA TYR A 1 -12.59 -4.82 -11.94
C TYR A 1 -12.37 -6.35 -11.99
N MET A 2 -12.28 -6.95 -13.19
CA MET A 2 -12.08 -8.40 -13.35
C MET A 2 -10.78 -8.87 -12.69
N LEU A 3 -9.67 -8.17 -12.89
CA LEU A 3 -8.38 -8.47 -12.26
C LEU A 3 -8.45 -8.45 -10.73
N GLU A 4 -9.23 -7.55 -10.14
CA GLU A 4 -9.38 -7.48 -8.68
C GLU A 4 -10.31 -8.55 -8.10
N MET A 5 -11.10 -9.21 -8.92
CA MET A 5 -11.92 -10.37 -8.54
C MET A 5 -11.18 -11.68 -8.72
N ASP A 6 -10.07 -11.70 -9.46
CA ASP A 6 -9.23 -12.86 -9.66
C ASP A 6 -8.53 -13.25 -8.34
N LYS A 7 -8.71 -14.49 -7.91
CA LYS A 7 -8.13 -14.99 -6.66
C LYS A 7 -6.61 -15.06 -6.70
N ASP A 8 -6.04 -15.35 -7.85
CA ASP A 8 -4.59 -15.54 -8.01
C ASP A 8 -3.85 -14.21 -7.99
N ILE A 9 -4.45 -13.18 -8.57
CA ILE A 9 -3.90 -11.83 -8.62
C ILE A 9 -4.22 -11.02 -7.35
N ARG A 10 -5.34 -11.30 -6.70
CA ARG A 10 -5.80 -10.60 -5.49
C ARG A 10 -4.80 -10.66 -4.34
N GLU A 11 -4.07 -11.74 -4.20
CA GLU A 11 -3.05 -11.87 -3.15
C GLU A 11 -1.91 -10.86 -3.34
N PHE A 12 -1.60 -10.51 -4.58
CA PHE A 12 -0.54 -9.56 -4.90
C PHE A 12 -1.03 -8.11 -4.91
N PHE A 13 -2.14 -7.83 -5.58
CA PHE A 13 -2.66 -6.48 -5.77
C PHE A 13 -3.71 -6.07 -4.74
N GLY A 14 -4.09 -6.95 -3.84
CA GLY A 14 -5.27 -6.78 -3.02
C GLY A 14 -6.55 -6.92 -3.86
N GLY A 15 -7.70 -6.85 -3.23
CA GLY A 15 -8.97 -7.00 -3.92
C GLY A 15 -10.07 -6.14 -3.30
N ILE A 16 -11.15 -5.96 -4.04
CA ILE A 16 -12.37 -5.32 -3.54
C ILE A 16 -13.29 -6.30 -2.81
N SER A 17 -13.01 -7.59 -2.88
CA SER A 17 -13.78 -8.61 -2.15
C SER A 17 -13.47 -8.52 -0.65
N GLY A 18 -14.51 -8.61 0.14
CA GLY A 18 -14.43 -8.36 1.58
C GLY A 18 -14.56 -6.87 1.91
N GLY A 19 -15.23 -6.58 2.97
CA GLY A 19 -15.57 -5.25 3.42
C GLY A 19 -17.00 -4.84 3.08
N SER A 20 -17.39 -3.69 3.61
CA SER A 20 -18.78 -3.23 3.54
C SER A 20 -19.19 -2.85 2.12
N ALA A 21 -20.38 -3.32 1.70
CA ALA A 21 -21.00 -2.91 0.44
C ALA A 21 -21.30 -1.40 0.37
N TYR A 22 -21.35 -0.71 1.51
CA TYR A 22 -21.49 0.75 1.58
C TYR A 22 -20.40 1.53 0.83
N LYS A 23 -19.21 0.93 0.65
CA LYS A 23 -18.14 1.59 -0.13
C LYS A 23 -18.49 1.78 -1.61
N PHE A 24 -19.46 1.08 -2.15
CA PHE A 24 -19.88 1.22 -3.56
C PHE A 24 -20.96 2.29 -3.75
N GLY A 25 -21.44 2.91 -2.67
CA GLY A 25 -22.44 3.99 -2.73
C GLY A 25 -23.87 3.51 -2.90
N LEU A 26 -24.11 2.37 -3.57
CA LEU A 26 -25.43 1.75 -3.75
C LEU A 26 -25.27 0.24 -3.81
N PHE A 27 -26.12 -0.51 -3.10
CA PHE A 27 -26.12 -1.97 -3.11
C PHE A 27 -27.47 -2.56 -2.68
N PHE A 28 -27.74 -3.80 -3.12
CA PHE A 28 -28.92 -4.55 -2.67
C PHE A 28 -28.60 -5.28 -1.37
N HIS A 29 -29.31 -4.93 -0.29
CA HIS A 29 -29.12 -5.52 1.02
C HIS A 29 -29.88 -6.84 1.13
N LYS A 30 -29.17 -7.97 1.11
CA LYS A 30 -29.73 -9.32 1.03
C LYS A 30 -30.71 -9.68 2.17
N LYS A 31 -30.49 -9.18 3.40
CA LYS A 31 -31.35 -9.45 4.56
C LYS A 31 -32.65 -8.66 4.51
N THR A 32 -32.59 -7.37 4.19
CA THR A 32 -33.79 -6.50 4.14
C THR A 32 -34.50 -6.57 2.80
N LYS A 33 -33.90 -7.19 1.79
CA LYS A 33 -34.43 -7.27 0.41
C LYS A 33 -34.72 -5.87 -0.18
N ARG A 34 -33.90 -4.88 0.16
CA ARG A 34 -34.04 -3.50 -0.31
C ARG A 34 -32.74 -2.94 -0.85
N TRP A 35 -32.84 -2.06 -1.79
CA TRP A 35 -31.73 -1.23 -2.21
C TRP A 35 -31.35 -0.26 -1.11
N THR A 36 -30.07 -0.06 -0.92
CA THR A 36 -29.54 0.75 0.19
C THR A 36 -28.37 1.60 -0.30
N CYS A 37 -28.36 2.87 0.13
CA CYS A 37 -27.24 3.78 -0.04
C CYS A 37 -26.90 4.48 1.28
N GLY A 38 -25.98 5.45 1.26
CA GLY A 38 -25.57 6.20 2.45
C GLY A 38 -24.39 5.57 3.19
N SER A 39 -24.25 5.88 4.47
CA SER A 39 -23.18 5.33 5.34
C SER A 39 -23.72 4.22 6.25
N PRO A 40 -22.84 3.38 6.82
CA PRO A 40 -23.27 2.37 7.80
C PRO A 40 -24.02 2.95 9.00
N SER A 41 -23.67 4.17 9.42
CA SER A 41 -24.34 4.88 10.52
C SER A 41 -25.64 5.56 10.11
N LYS A 42 -25.86 5.81 8.82
CA LYS A 42 -27.05 6.46 8.25
C LYS A 42 -27.45 5.77 6.95
N PRO A 43 -27.92 4.51 6.99
CA PRO A 43 -28.36 3.79 5.80
C PRO A 43 -29.69 4.37 5.29
N ILE A 44 -29.79 4.57 3.97
CA ILE A 44 -31.00 5.03 3.30
C ILE A 44 -31.51 3.87 2.47
N GLN A 45 -32.73 3.43 2.73
CA GLN A 45 -33.40 2.42 1.93
C GLN A 45 -34.12 3.07 0.76
N LEU A 46 -34.00 2.48 -0.41
CA LEU A 46 -34.53 2.96 -1.66
C LEU A 46 -35.51 1.94 -2.27
N THR A 47 -36.50 2.43 -2.96
CA THR A 47 -37.25 1.64 -3.94
C THR A 47 -36.37 1.30 -5.13
N GLU A 48 -36.80 0.41 -6.00
CA GLU A 48 -36.05 0.06 -7.20
C GLU A 48 -35.89 1.27 -8.14
N SER A 49 -36.94 2.06 -8.32
CA SER A 49 -36.90 3.28 -9.16
C SER A 49 -35.89 4.31 -8.62
N GLU A 50 -35.89 4.57 -7.30
CA GLU A 50 -34.93 5.47 -6.66
C GLU A 50 -33.51 4.93 -6.75
N ALA A 51 -33.33 3.62 -6.68
CA ALA A 51 -32.03 2.99 -6.81
C ALA A 51 -31.47 3.12 -8.25
N ILE A 52 -32.32 2.97 -9.27
CA ILE A 52 -31.95 3.19 -10.67
C ILE A 52 -31.49 4.64 -10.86
N GLN A 53 -32.29 5.60 -10.40
CA GLN A 53 -31.94 7.02 -10.48
C GLN A 53 -30.61 7.28 -9.76
N LYS A 54 -30.42 6.72 -8.57
CA LYS A 54 -29.16 6.85 -7.81
C LYS A 54 -27.96 6.24 -8.52
N ALA A 55 -28.14 5.10 -9.18
CA ALA A 55 -27.11 4.49 -9.99
C ALA A 55 -26.68 5.36 -11.17
N GLU A 56 -27.68 6.00 -11.83
CA GLU A 56 -27.42 6.94 -12.94
C GLU A 56 -26.68 8.20 -12.49
N GLU A 57 -27.06 8.77 -11.35
CA GLU A 57 -26.33 9.89 -10.73
C GLU A 57 -24.87 9.53 -10.47
N ILE A 58 -24.63 8.38 -9.81
CA ILE A 58 -23.29 7.89 -9.52
C ILE A 58 -22.48 7.68 -10.79
N ARG A 59 -23.07 7.04 -11.79
CA ARG A 59 -22.44 6.83 -13.11
C ARG A 59 -22.05 8.16 -13.76
N ASN A 60 -22.96 9.11 -13.79
CA ASN A 60 -22.74 10.42 -14.42
C ASN A 60 -21.61 11.19 -13.71
N ASP A 61 -21.56 11.15 -12.37
CA ASP A 61 -20.45 11.70 -11.58
C ASP A 61 -19.11 11.07 -11.94
N LEU A 62 -19.09 9.74 -12.09
CA LEU A 62 -17.87 9.00 -12.44
C LEU A 62 -17.39 9.33 -13.85
N VAL A 63 -18.30 9.39 -14.82
CA VAL A 63 -17.99 9.75 -16.22
C VAL A 63 -17.45 11.17 -16.28
N LYS A 64 -18.14 12.12 -15.66
CA LYS A 64 -17.71 13.52 -15.60
C LYS A 64 -16.31 13.67 -15.03
N GLY A 65 -16.01 12.97 -13.91
CA GLY A 65 -14.69 13.02 -13.32
C GLY A 65 -13.61 12.36 -14.19
N ALA A 66 -13.93 11.26 -14.85
CA ALA A 66 -13.02 10.60 -15.79
C ALA A 66 -12.69 11.48 -17.01
N GLU A 67 -13.66 12.18 -17.54
CA GLU A 67 -13.47 13.15 -18.64
C GLU A 67 -12.56 14.31 -18.23
N ILE A 68 -12.79 14.89 -17.04
CA ILE A 68 -11.94 15.96 -16.48
C ILE A 68 -10.51 15.45 -16.34
N ILE A 69 -10.29 14.28 -15.73
CA ILE A 69 -8.95 13.71 -15.52
C ILE A 69 -8.27 13.43 -16.87
N SER A 70 -9.00 12.84 -17.82
CA SER A 70 -8.47 12.50 -19.15
C SER A 70 -8.03 13.73 -19.94
N SER A 71 -8.74 14.85 -19.80
CA SER A 71 -8.48 16.09 -20.55
C SER A 71 -7.49 17.03 -19.86
N PHE A 72 -7.14 16.78 -18.59
CA PHE A 72 -6.33 17.72 -17.79
C PHE A 72 -4.89 17.85 -18.26
N GLY A 73 -4.32 16.83 -18.87
CA GLY A 73 -2.90 16.82 -19.28
C GLY A 73 -1.98 16.16 -18.25
N PRO A 74 -0.65 16.34 -18.39
CA PRO A 74 0.30 15.62 -17.57
C PRO A 74 0.33 16.13 -16.13
N LEU A 75 0.34 15.20 -15.16
CA LEU A 75 0.48 15.47 -13.72
C LEU A 75 1.93 15.23 -13.31
N ASN A 76 2.71 16.30 -13.20
CA ASN A 76 4.15 16.23 -12.92
C ASN A 76 4.57 16.91 -11.61
N SER A 77 3.66 17.66 -10.98
CA SER A 77 3.90 18.39 -9.73
C SER A 77 2.69 18.29 -8.81
N GLU A 78 2.87 18.58 -7.53
CA GLU A 78 1.78 18.68 -6.56
C GLU A 78 0.77 19.76 -6.97
N SER A 79 1.24 20.89 -7.48
CA SER A 79 0.38 21.97 -8.01
C SER A 79 -0.54 21.49 -9.15
N ASP A 80 -0.12 20.53 -9.97
CA ASP A 80 -0.99 19.98 -11.01
C ASP A 80 -2.14 19.16 -10.38
N TYR A 81 -1.87 18.39 -9.32
CA TYR A 81 -2.91 17.67 -8.58
C TYR A 81 -3.85 18.63 -7.84
N GLU A 82 -3.35 19.74 -7.32
CA GLU A 82 -4.19 20.78 -6.71
C GLU A 82 -5.12 21.40 -7.74
N LYS A 83 -4.60 21.79 -8.92
CA LYS A 83 -5.40 22.33 -10.03
C LYS A 83 -6.44 21.33 -10.52
N LEU A 84 -6.06 20.07 -10.69
CA LEU A 84 -6.98 19.01 -11.05
C LEU A 84 -8.08 18.86 -10.00
N TYR A 85 -7.70 18.85 -8.71
CA TYR A 85 -8.67 18.75 -7.63
C TYR A 85 -9.66 19.91 -7.63
N GLN A 86 -9.26 21.14 -7.94
CA GLN A 86 -10.18 22.27 -8.05
C GLN A 86 -11.27 22.04 -9.11
N GLN A 87 -10.99 21.29 -10.17
CA GLN A 87 -11.99 20.92 -11.18
C GLN A 87 -12.89 19.75 -10.75
N LEU A 88 -12.39 18.90 -9.84
CA LEU A 88 -13.08 17.70 -9.37
C LEU A 88 -13.84 17.88 -8.06
N LYS A 89 -13.57 18.93 -7.28
CA LYS A 89 -14.05 19.08 -5.89
C LYS A 89 -15.56 19.09 -5.75
N ASP A 90 -16.27 19.51 -6.80
CA ASP A 90 -17.74 19.58 -6.84
C ASP A 90 -18.39 18.23 -7.22
N ILE A 91 -17.58 17.21 -7.54
CA ILE A 91 -18.07 15.86 -7.74
C ILE A 91 -18.38 15.23 -6.37
N PRO A 92 -19.63 14.84 -6.09
CA PRO A 92 -20.01 14.28 -4.81
C PRO A 92 -19.12 13.09 -4.41
N GLY A 93 -18.50 13.15 -3.24
CA GLY A 93 -17.69 12.06 -2.69
C GLY A 93 -16.39 11.76 -3.45
N ILE A 94 -15.78 12.75 -4.12
CA ILE A 94 -14.49 12.60 -4.82
C ILE A 94 -13.38 12.05 -3.91
N ASN A 95 -13.41 12.36 -2.62
CA ASN A 95 -12.46 11.90 -1.61
C ASN A 95 -12.85 10.57 -0.95
N THR A 96 -13.88 9.89 -1.42
CA THR A 96 -14.25 8.57 -0.90
C THR A 96 -13.32 7.48 -1.44
N VAL A 97 -13.03 6.49 -0.59
CA VAL A 97 -12.14 5.37 -0.92
C VAL A 97 -12.49 4.72 -2.25
N TRP A 98 -13.76 4.45 -2.50
CA TRP A 98 -14.17 3.74 -3.70
C TRP A 98 -14.08 4.59 -4.98
N LYS A 99 -14.37 5.91 -4.93
CA LYS A 99 -14.21 6.80 -6.09
C LYS A 99 -12.75 7.02 -6.42
N MET A 100 -11.90 7.24 -5.41
CA MET A 100 -10.45 7.31 -5.60
C MET A 100 -9.90 6.03 -6.22
N LYS A 101 -10.37 4.86 -5.76
CA LYS A 101 -9.99 3.58 -6.33
C LYS A 101 -10.45 3.45 -7.78
N TYR A 102 -11.67 3.85 -8.09
CA TYR A 102 -12.22 3.83 -9.44
C TYR A 102 -11.33 4.64 -10.41
N TYR A 103 -11.00 5.89 -10.05
CA TYR A 103 -10.14 6.72 -10.90
C TYR A 103 -8.71 6.19 -10.99
N GLN A 104 -8.18 5.63 -9.93
CA GLN A 104 -6.88 4.98 -9.99
C GLN A 104 -6.87 3.77 -10.93
N MET A 105 -7.92 2.98 -10.97
CA MET A 105 -8.04 1.85 -11.91
C MET A 105 -8.14 2.29 -13.37
N LEU A 106 -8.80 3.42 -13.64
CA LEU A 106 -8.86 4.01 -14.98
C LEU A 106 -7.53 4.67 -15.38
N PHE A 107 -6.84 5.28 -14.43
CA PHE A 107 -5.62 6.05 -14.66
C PHE A 107 -4.47 5.57 -13.76
N PRO A 108 -4.00 4.32 -13.92
CA PRO A 108 -3.05 3.69 -12.98
C PRO A 108 -1.66 4.34 -12.99
N THR A 109 -1.33 5.10 -14.02
CA THR A 109 -0.07 5.84 -14.12
C THR A 109 -0.14 7.23 -13.50
N LEU A 110 -1.34 7.74 -13.25
CA LEU A 110 -1.56 9.07 -12.66
C LEU A 110 -1.78 9.00 -11.16
N PHE A 111 -2.31 7.90 -10.64
CA PHE A 111 -2.67 7.77 -9.23
C PHE A 111 -2.05 6.53 -8.58
N ALA A 112 -1.59 6.70 -7.36
CA ALA A 112 -1.09 5.57 -6.57
C ALA A 112 -2.24 4.77 -5.94
N PRO A 113 -2.12 3.42 -5.79
CA PRO A 113 -3.19 2.55 -5.31
C PRO A 113 -3.38 2.59 -3.77
N PHE A 114 -3.43 3.79 -3.20
CA PHE A 114 -3.59 4.01 -1.76
C PHE A 114 -4.77 4.91 -1.49
N TYR A 115 -5.84 4.38 -0.90
CA TYR A 115 -7.13 5.06 -0.77
C TYR A 115 -7.52 5.34 0.68
N GLY A 116 -6.98 4.60 1.65
CA GLY A 116 -7.23 4.81 3.08
C GLY A 116 -6.50 6.05 3.58
N GLN A 117 -7.20 6.93 4.30
CA GLN A 117 -6.65 8.21 4.74
C GLN A 117 -5.43 8.05 5.65
N ASP A 118 -5.52 7.18 6.66
CA ASP A 118 -4.41 6.89 7.57
C ASP A 118 -3.22 6.28 6.85
N HIS A 119 -3.48 5.38 5.90
CA HIS A 119 -2.44 4.79 5.04
C HIS A 119 -1.70 5.86 4.23
N GLN A 120 -2.43 6.77 3.57
CA GLN A 120 -1.83 7.85 2.79
C GLN A 120 -0.94 8.73 3.66
N ILE A 121 -1.43 9.12 4.85
CA ILE A 121 -0.69 9.95 5.79
C ILE A 121 0.58 9.24 6.25
N ASN A 122 0.47 7.97 6.63
CA ASN A 122 1.62 7.19 7.13
C ASN A 122 2.67 6.97 6.03
N ILE A 123 2.25 6.69 4.79
CA ILE A 123 3.16 6.58 3.64
C ILE A 123 3.90 7.89 3.42
N LEU A 124 3.20 9.02 3.34
CA LEU A 124 3.83 10.31 3.08
C LEU A 124 4.81 10.72 4.18
N ARG A 125 4.45 10.49 5.45
CA ARG A 125 5.36 10.71 6.59
C ARG A 125 6.59 9.81 6.53
N PHE A 126 6.41 8.53 6.20
CA PHE A 126 7.52 7.60 5.99
C PHE A 126 8.48 8.06 4.87
N LEU A 127 7.93 8.68 3.84
CA LEU A 127 8.68 9.26 2.73
C LEU A 127 9.25 10.66 3.03
N ASN A 128 9.13 11.15 4.28
CA ASN A 128 9.50 12.51 4.67
C ASN A 128 8.81 13.60 3.83
N GLN A 129 7.57 13.33 3.41
CA GLN A 129 6.71 14.28 2.71
C GLN A 129 5.68 14.85 3.69
N ASN A 130 5.26 16.10 3.47
CA ASN A 130 4.17 16.70 4.23
C ASN A 130 2.82 16.31 3.59
N PRO A 131 1.94 15.55 4.30
CA PRO A 131 0.67 15.14 3.72
C PRO A 131 -0.27 16.33 3.54
N SER A 132 -0.86 16.47 2.36
CA SER A 132 -1.98 17.40 2.14
C SER A 132 -3.19 17.01 3.01
N ASP A 133 -4.04 17.96 3.38
CA ASP A 133 -5.29 17.68 4.09
C ASP A 133 -6.31 16.94 3.22
N ILE A 134 -6.14 16.97 1.90
CA ILE A 134 -7.06 16.42 0.92
C ILE A 134 -6.63 15.02 0.48
N PRO A 135 -7.46 13.97 0.71
CA PRO A 135 -7.14 12.58 0.35
C PRO A 135 -6.79 12.37 -1.13
N PHE A 136 -7.49 13.05 -2.04
CA PHE A 136 -7.22 12.97 -3.47
C PHE A 136 -5.82 13.53 -3.82
N ILE A 137 -5.41 14.64 -3.20
CA ILE A 137 -4.08 15.23 -3.41
C ILE A 137 -3.01 14.31 -2.81
N ARG A 138 -3.23 13.73 -1.63
CA ARG A 138 -2.29 12.74 -1.05
C ARG A 138 -2.03 11.56 -1.98
N MET A 139 -3.06 11.06 -2.65
CA MET A 139 -2.91 9.99 -3.64
C MET A 139 -1.98 10.43 -4.79
N GLY A 140 -2.08 11.68 -5.21
CA GLY A 140 -1.18 12.30 -6.19
C GLY A 140 0.25 12.50 -5.67
N GLN A 141 0.43 12.98 -4.44
CA GLN A 141 1.74 13.10 -3.80
C GLN A 141 2.50 11.77 -3.79
N ILE A 142 1.80 10.68 -3.42
CA ILE A 142 2.39 9.33 -3.45
C ILE A 142 2.72 8.92 -4.89
N ALA A 143 1.83 9.19 -5.86
CA ALA A 143 2.08 8.87 -7.26
C ALA A 143 3.31 9.58 -7.83
N LEU A 144 3.53 10.86 -7.49
CA LEU A 144 4.72 11.61 -7.87
C LEU A 144 6.00 10.98 -7.31
N TYR A 145 5.97 10.53 -6.06
CA TYR A 145 7.11 9.86 -5.44
C TYR A 145 7.41 8.52 -6.12
N VAL A 146 6.40 7.70 -6.31
CA VAL A 146 6.49 6.40 -6.98
C VAL A 146 7.03 6.55 -8.41
N LYS A 147 6.58 7.57 -9.14
CA LYS A 147 7.09 7.92 -10.47
C LYS A 147 8.58 8.25 -10.46
N LYS A 148 9.07 8.99 -9.44
CA LYS A 148 10.50 9.25 -9.25
C LYS A 148 11.30 7.98 -9.01
N CYS A 149 10.75 7.02 -8.28
CA CYS A 149 11.37 5.73 -8.01
C CYS A 149 11.37 4.79 -9.22
N LYS A 150 10.65 5.11 -10.30
CA LYS A 150 10.49 4.29 -11.51
C LYS A 150 9.99 2.86 -11.25
N ILE A 151 9.19 2.68 -10.22
CA ILE A 151 8.56 1.41 -9.88
C ILE A 151 7.02 1.52 -10.00
N PRO A 152 6.30 0.46 -10.35
CA PRO A 152 4.85 0.48 -10.33
C PRO A 152 4.29 0.74 -8.93
N GLY A 153 3.23 1.56 -8.82
CA GLY A 153 2.62 1.92 -7.54
C GLY A 153 2.17 0.72 -6.70
N VAL A 154 1.73 -0.35 -7.34
CA VAL A 154 1.34 -1.62 -6.68
C VAL A 154 2.54 -2.31 -6.04
N VAL A 155 3.68 -2.34 -6.75
CA VAL A 155 4.94 -2.90 -6.23
C VAL A 155 5.42 -2.08 -5.04
N PHE A 156 5.37 -0.74 -5.15
CA PHE A 156 5.67 0.14 -4.02
C PHE A 156 4.76 -0.16 -2.82
N GLY A 157 3.45 -0.35 -3.04
CA GLY A 157 2.50 -0.68 -1.98
C GLY A 157 2.82 -2.00 -1.27
N HIS A 158 3.23 -2.99 -2.03
CA HIS A 158 3.63 -4.27 -1.48
C HIS A 158 4.91 -4.17 -0.64
N ILE A 159 5.92 -3.46 -1.14
CA ILE A 159 7.17 -3.18 -0.41
C ILE A 159 6.88 -2.42 0.89
N TYR A 160 6.07 -1.35 0.81
CA TYR A 160 5.69 -0.56 1.98
C TYR A 160 4.96 -1.42 3.02
N GLY A 161 3.95 -2.19 2.61
CA GLY A 161 3.16 -3.05 3.50
C GLY A 161 4.00 -4.10 4.22
N GLN A 162 5.00 -4.67 3.55
CA GLN A 162 5.90 -5.65 4.18
C GLN A 162 6.87 -5.02 5.18
N ASN A 163 7.37 -3.82 4.92
CA ASN A 163 8.39 -3.19 5.77
C ASN A 163 7.83 -2.47 7.01
N ILE A 164 6.59 -1.98 6.94
CA ILE A 164 5.97 -1.22 8.06
C ILE A 164 5.06 -2.12 8.90
N GLY A 165 4.77 -3.32 8.41
CA GLY A 165 3.80 -4.25 9.01
C GLY A 165 2.40 -3.62 8.93
N TYR A 166 1.51 -4.21 8.15
CA TYR A 166 0.09 -3.98 8.37
C TYR A 166 -0.21 -4.50 9.78
N ASN A 167 -0.26 -3.62 10.77
CA ASN A 167 -0.97 -3.92 12.00
C ASN A 167 -2.42 -4.09 11.58
N ASN A 168 -2.78 -5.31 11.22
CA ASN A 168 -4.16 -5.72 10.99
C ASN A 168 -4.91 -5.61 12.32
N THR A 169 -5.42 -4.42 12.62
CA THR A 169 -6.52 -4.23 13.55
C THR A 169 -7.85 -4.36 12.80
N SER A 170 -7.97 -5.35 11.95
CA SER A 170 -9.25 -5.86 11.48
C SER A 170 -9.37 -7.31 11.97
N ASN A 171 -10.24 -7.52 12.94
CA ASN A 171 -10.71 -8.83 13.35
C ASN A 171 -11.42 -9.52 12.16
N ASP A 172 -10.68 -10.13 11.27
CA ASP A 172 -11.18 -11.11 10.32
C ASP A 172 -10.59 -12.47 10.68
N SER A 173 -11.45 -13.26 11.32
CA SER A 173 -11.26 -14.65 11.72
C SER A 173 -11.24 -15.60 10.51
N ASP A 174 -10.26 -15.45 9.62
CA ASP A 174 -9.99 -16.43 8.56
C ASP A 174 -8.49 -16.72 8.45
N THR A 175 -7.92 -17.23 9.58
CA THR A 175 -6.52 -17.69 9.64
C THR A 175 -6.43 -19.21 9.57
N ASN A 176 -6.99 -19.84 8.54
CA ASN A 176 -6.82 -21.29 8.35
C ASN A 176 -6.61 -21.71 6.88
N VAL A 177 -5.74 -20.98 6.14
CA VAL A 177 -5.25 -21.46 4.81
C VAL A 177 -3.76 -21.13 4.70
N LEU A 178 -2.93 -21.75 5.53
CA LEU A 178 -1.47 -21.49 5.54
C LEU A 178 -0.61 -22.75 5.31
N SER A 179 -1.14 -23.85 4.79
CA SER A 179 -0.36 -25.10 4.68
C SER A 179 0.07 -25.55 3.28
N ASP A 180 -0.20 -24.76 2.20
CA ASP A 180 0.20 -25.22 0.85
C ASP A 180 0.71 -24.06 -0.04
N ARG A 181 1.73 -23.29 0.45
CA ARG A 181 2.34 -22.23 -0.37
C ARG A 181 3.63 -22.71 -1.02
N LYS A 182 3.55 -23.12 -2.29
CA LYS A 182 4.68 -23.08 -3.22
C LYS A 182 5.30 -21.68 -3.21
N HIS A 183 6.62 -21.59 -3.15
CA HIS A 183 7.45 -20.40 -3.11
C HIS A 183 6.84 -19.16 -3.77
N LYS A 184 6.35 -18.20 -2.96
CA LYS A 184 5.91 -16.89 -3.44
C LYS A 184 7.09 -15.94 -3.38
N THR A 185 7.45 -15.33 -4.51
CA THR A 185 8.46 -14.27 -4.60
C THR A 185 8.12 -13.15 -3.61
N ARG A 186 9.03 -12.83 -2.70
CA ARG A 186 8.91 -11.71 -1.77
C ARG A 186 9.72 -10.53 -2.27
N TYR A 187 9.36 -9.35 -1.82
CA TYR A 187 10.03 -8.11 -2.17
C TYR A 187 10.59 -7.49 -0.91
N TRP A 188 11.87 -7.16 -0.91
CA TRP A 188 12.60 -6.65 0.23
C TRP A 188 13.19 -5.29 -0.07
N MET A 189 13.26 -4.41 0.93
CA MET A 189 14.03 -3.19 0.84
C MET A 189 15.29 -3.34 1.68
N TYR A 190 16.42 -3.08 1.06
CA TYR A 190 17.74 -3.17 1.67
C TYR A 190 18.41 -1.80 1.65
N THR A 191 18.98 -1.40 2.78
CA THR A 191 19.71 -0.13 2.91
C THR A 191 21.08 -0.41 3.49
N VAL A 192 22.12 0.08 2.83
CA VAL A 192 23.51 -0.04 3.27
C VAL A 192 23.89 1.18 4.09
N PHE A 193 24.72 1.00 5.10
CA PHE A 193 25.06 2.04 6.07
C PHE A 193 26.07 3.06 5.54
N ASP A 194 26.96 2.66 4.65
CA ASP A 194 28.06 3.50 4.17
C ASP A 194 28.34 3.31 2.67
N ASP A 195 29.10 4.27 2.12
CA ASP A 195 29.41 4.33 0.68
C ASP A 195 30.34 3.23 0.19
N LYS A 196 31.26 2.78 1.04
CA LYS A 196 32.19 1.73 0.70
C LYS A 196 31.46 0.39 0.57
N SER A 197 30.67 0.05 1.55
CA SER A 197 29.83 -1.17 1.54
C SER A 197 28.82 -1.15 0.40
N TRP A 198 28.22 0.02 0.09
CA TRP A 198 27.33 0.17 -1.08
C TRP A 198 28.02 -0.20 -2.38
N ASN A 199 29.18 0.40 -2.65
CA ASN A 199 29.93 0.15 -3.89
C ASN A 199 30.38 -1.31 -4.01
N GLU A 200 30.81 -1.90 -2.92
CA GLU A 200 31.23 -3.29 -2.89
C GLU A 200 30.06 -4.25 -3.11
N CYS A 201 28.93 -4.05 -2.43
CA CYS A 201 27.71 -4.83 -2.61
C CYS A 201 27.20 -4.77 -4.06
N GLN A 202 27.20 -3.57 -4.65
CA GLN A 202 26.76 -3.37 -6.02
C GLN A 202 27.70 -4.03 -7.05
N GLN A 203 29.01 -3.93 -6.85
CA GLN A 203 29.99 -4.51 -7.77
C GLN A 203 30.03 -6.04 -7.71
N LYS A 204 29.89 -6.59 -6.53
CA LYS A 204 30.05 -8.05 -6.29
C LYS A 204 28.71 -8.79 -6.24
N GLY A 205 27.58 -8.09 -6.23
CA GLY A 205 26.25 -8.71 -6.23
C GLY A 205 25.88 -9.42 -4.94
N PHE A 206 26.28 -8.91 -3.78
CA PHE A 206 25.89 -9.48 -2.48
C PHE A 206 25.33 -8.40 -1.54
N MET A 207 24.78 -8.84 -0.39
CA MET A 207 24.27 -7.99 0.67
C MET A 207 24.99 -8.29 1.98
N VAL A 208 25.15 -7.27 2.83
CA VAL A 208 25.73 -7.39 4.16
C VAL A 208 24.86 -6.72 5.22
N LEU A 209 24.81 -7.27 6.41
CA LEU A 209 24.29 -6.62 7.61
C LEU A 209 25.46 -6.43 8.58
N GLY A 210 25.68 -5.21 9.04
CA GLY A 210 26.82 -4.87 9.90
C GLY A 210 26.61 -5.20 11.38
N MET A 211 26.40 -6.46 11.70
CA MET A 211 26.27 -6.97 13.09
C MET A 211 27.11 -8.23 13.24
N ASP A 212 28.37 -8.15 12.84
CA ASP A 212 29.27 -9.30 12.71
C ASP A 212 29.68 -9.92 14.07
N ASP A 213 29.63 -9.10 15.13
CA ASP A 213 30.02 -9.54 16.49
C ASP A 213 29.12 -10.63 17.08
N ILE A 214 27.89 -10.80 16.54
CA ILE A 214 26.97 -11.87 16.94
C ILE A 214 27.08 -13.13 16.07
N GLY A 215 28.01 -13.14 15.10
CA GLY A 215 28.27 -14.27 14.20
C GLY A 215 27.15 -14.58 13.21
N ASP A 216 27.00 -15.85 12.85
CA ASP A 216 25.99 -16.29 11.88
C ASP A 216 24.57 -16.21 12.47
N TYR A 217 23.72 -15.42 11.85
CA TYR A 217 22.33 -15.21 12.32
C TYR A 217 21.47 -16.47 12.22
N SER A 218 21.83 -17.44 11.41
CA SER A 218 21.10 -18.71 11.25
C SER A 218 21.26 -19.67 12.44
N GLN A 219 22.23 -19.42 13.29
CA GLN A 219 22.50 -20.27 14.49
C GLN A 219 21.45 -20.07 15.60
N TYR A 220 20.69 -18.98 15.56
CA TYR A 220 19.72 -18.66 16.60
C TYR A 220 18.39 -19.40 16.39
N ALA A 221 17.89 -20.06 17.45
CA ALA A 221 16.67 -20.84 17.40
C ALA A 221 15.39 -19.99 17.24
N SER A 222 15.47 -18.70 17.59
CA SER A 222 14.34 -17.78 17.51
C SER A 222 14.80 -16.33 17.36
N LYS A 223 13.90 -15.47 16.85
CA LYS A 223 14.14 -14.02 16.81
C LYS A 223 14.39 -13.44 18.21
N GLU A 224 13.79 -14.00 19.24
CA GLU A 224 13.98 -13.51 20.61
C GLU A 224 15.36 -13.90 21.15
N SER A 225 15.87 -15.10 20.88
CA SER A 225 17.25 -15.47 21.26
C SER A 225 18.29 -14.61 20.54
N LEU A 226 18.09 -14.32 19.25
CA LEU A 226 18.93 -13.39 18.50
C LEU A 226 18.86 -11.96 19.08
N ARG A 227 17.68 -11.53 19.51
CA ARG A 227 17.51 -10.22 20.16
C ARG A 227 18.26 -10.11 21.48
N GLN A 228 18.23 -11.15 22.30
CA GLN A 228 18.95 -11.18 23.56
C GLN A 228 20.46 -11.04 23.32
N GLU A 229 21.01 -11.78 22.38
CA GLU A 229 22.41 -11.68 22.00
C GLU A 229 22.80 -10.28 21.55
N LEU A 230 21.97 -9.63 20.72
CA LEU A 230 22.18 -8.24 20.30
C LEU A 230 22.21 -7.25 21.47
N ILE A 231 21.43 -7.50 22.52
CA ILE A 231 21.42 -6.67 23.72
C ILE A 231 22.72 -6.92 24.53
N GLU A 232 23.15 -8.14 24.65
CA GLU A 232 24.34 -8.52 25.40
C GLU A 232 25.64 -8.01 24.75
N VAL A 233 25.73 -8.13 23.42
CA VAL A 233 26.96 -7.78 22.68
C VAL A 233 27.08 -6.26 22.43
N TYR A 234 25.99 -5.60 22.06
CA TYR A 234 26.11 -4.21 21.62
C TYR A 234 25.72 -3.17 22.65
N ASP A 235 24.65 -3.34 23.37
CA ASP A 235 24.18 -2.45 24.45
C ASP A 235 22.73 -2.78 24.84
N ASN A 236 22.43 -2.74 26.12
CA ASN A 236 21.09 -2.96 26.65
C ASN A 236 20.23 -1.68 26.77
N SER A 237 20.76 -0.51 26.41
CA SER A 237 20.03 0.77 26.48
C SER A 237 18.86 0.85 25.47
N THR A 238 18.85 -0.03 24.45
CA THR A 238 17.83 -0.05 23.41
C THR A 238 17.16 -1.43 23.31
N SER A 239 15.91 -1.46 22.86
CA SER A 239 15.14 -2.69 22.76
C SER A 239 15.61 -3.68 21.68
N ARG A 240 16.47 -3.28 20.76
CA ARG A 240 17.03 -4.04 19.62
C ARG A 240 16.01 -4.81 18.76
N LYS A 241 14.71 -4.59 18.92
CA LYS A 241 13.62 -5.31 18.22
C LYS A 241 13.73 -5.24 16.71
N ASN A 242 14.03 -4.06 16.17
CA ASN A 242 14.12 -3.87 14.71
C ASN A 242 15.38 -4.52 14.13
N GLN A 243 16.50 -4.47 14.84
CA GLN A 243 17.73 -5.12 14.42
C GLN A 243 17.59 -6.64 14.45
N ALA A 244 16.97 -7.19 15.49
CA ALA A 244 16.67 -8.63 15.57
C ALA A 244 15.71 -9.08 14.47
N LEU A 245 14.69 -8.29 14.15
CA LEU A 245 13.77 -8.59 13.04
C LEU A 245 14.50 -8.57 11.69
N MET A 246 15.36 -7.59 11.48
CA MET A 246 16.15 -7.46 10.24
C MET A 246 17.11 -8.63 10.07
N ALA A 247 17.91 -8.98 11.09
CA ALA A 247 18.84 -10.09 11.05
C ALA A 247 18.12 -11.44 10.90
N TRP A 248 17.03 -11.64 11.62
CA TRP A 248 16.19 -12.83 11.50
C TRP A 248 15.62 -13.01 10.09
N ASN A 249 15.07 -11.94 9.50
CA ASN A 249 14.55 -11.99 8.14
C ASN A 249 15.66 -12.27 7.13
N PHE A 250 16.80 -11.66 7.30
CA PHE A 250 17.95 -11.86 6.41
C PHE A 250 18.40 -13.34 6.38
N ALA A 251 18.50 -13.98 7.53
CA ALA A 251 18.98 -15.36 7.63
C ALA A 251 17.89 -16.42 7.39
N ASN A 252 16.64 -16.16 7.81
CA ASN A 252 15.61 -17.20 7.89
C ASN A 252 14.40 -16.96 6.98
N THR A 253 14.25 -15.76 6.41
CA THR A 253 13.02 -15.42 5.68
C THR A 253 13.29 -15.08 4.21
N VAL A 254 14.40 -14.39 3.91
CA VAL A 254 14.82 -14.12 2.52
C VAL A 254 15.17 -15.44 1.84
N SER A 255 14.67 -15.64 0.64
CA SER A 255 14.80 -16.89 -0.10
C SER A 255 15.21 -16.66 -1.54
N ILE A 256 15.74 -17.71 -2.18
CA ILE A 256 16.05 -17.69 -3.61
C ILE A 256 14.78 -17.33 -4.39
N ASN A 257 14.91 -16.45 -5.38
CA ASN A 257 13.84 -15.83 -6.17
C ASN A 257 13.08 -14.69 -5.49
N ASP A 258 13.47 -14.28 -4.28
CA ASP A 258 13.01 -13.01 -3.73
C ASP A 258 13.67 -11.83 -4.49
N ILE A 259 12.96 -10.71 -4.59
CA ILE A 259 13.45 -9.49 -5.23
C ILE A 259 13.86 -8.49 -4.14
N ILE A 260 15.07 -7.96 -4.26
CA ILE A 260 15.63 -7.04 -3.29
C ILE A 260 15.88 -5.70 -3.95
N PHE A 261 15.27 -4.65 -3.42
CA PHE A 261 15.50 -3.28 -3.82
C PHE A 261 16.53 -2.65 -2.89
N ALA A 262 17.71 -2.38 -3.40
CA ALA A 262 18.74 -1.70 -2.64
C ALA A 262 18.54 -0.18 -2.71
N LYS A 263 18.48 0.48 -1.55
CA LYS A 263 18.30 1.93 -1.45
C LYS A 263 19.54 2.59 -0.83
N ARG A 264 19.99 3.67 -1.45
CA ARG A 264 20.98 4.58 -0.89
C ARG A 264 20.51 6.03 -1.06
N SER A 265 20.33 6.74 0.06
CA SER A 265 19.77 8.09 0.05
C SER A 265 18.47 8.16 -0.78
N ASN A 266 18.47 8.89 -1.88
CA ASN A 266 17.34 9.02 -2.80
C ASN A 266 17.45 8.11 -4.04
N THR A 267 18.45 7.22 -4.09
CA THR A 267 18.66 6.29 -5.22
C THR A 267 18.15 4.90 -4.83
N LEU A 268 17.34 4.30 -5.69
CA LEU A 268 16.90 2.91 -5.63
C LEU A 268 17.54 2.16 -6.81
N VAL A 269 18.11 1.00 -6.54
CA VAL A 269 18.70 0.08 -7.53
C VAL A 269 18.04 -1.28 -7.44
#